data_d6eb57a531db20cd3aa9d2b4dc6024cf
#
_entry.id   d6eb57a531db20cd3aa9d2b4dc6024cf
#
_cell.length_a   1.000
_cell.length_b   1.000
_cell.length_c   1.000
_cell.angle_alpha   90.00
_cell.angle_beta   90.00
_cell.angle_gamma   90.00
#
_symmetry.space_group_name_H-M   'P 1'
#
loop_
_entity.id
_entity.type
_entity.pdbx_description
1 polymer ?
#
loop_
_entity_poly.entity_id
_entity_poly.type
_entity_poly.pdbx_seq_one_letter_code
_entity_poly.pdbx_strand_id
1 'polypeptide(L)'
;MIPDPIKRLPGVHSALMTATWVQFRYFDWRHRVKTTGDLLVPEMDAVTQDTALAGFYHPSHPRSGRRILSLLPIADHSRYTFIDMGSGKGLMLLLAAEHPFKAVRGVEFSRKLHAVATDNIANYTNPRQRCFDVESVNVDARDYEFPSTPLVIYLFNPFRHELLGQVLKNLDASVAANPRDVLVVYLNPLDAYLFERLEHIKETPLHPVEGSRVYRSIAPGNRVSGR
;
A
#
# COMPACT_ATOMS: atom_id res chain seq x y z
N MET A 1 -4.30 21.97 11.11
CA MET A 1 -4.96 21.44 9.88
C MET A 1 -5.56 22.62 9.14
N ILE A 2 -5.26 22.83 7.84
CA ILE A 2 -5.84 23.95 7.09
C ILE A 2 -7.28 23.56 6.71
N PRO A 3 -8.32 24.38 7.01
CA PRO A 3 -9.71 24.10 6.65
C PRO A 3 -9.90 23.93 5.13
N ASP A 4 -10.80 23.04 4.72
CA ASP A 4 -11.04 22.73 3.30
C ASP A 4 -11.42 23.92 2.41
N PRO A 5 -12.24 24.89 2.87
CA PRO A 5 -12.52 26.08 2.05
C PRO A 5 -11.27 26.90 1.72
N ILE A 6 -10.30 26.96 2.65
CA ILE A 6 -9.05 27.70 2.45
C ILE A 6 -8.13 26.96 1.46
N LYS A 7 -8.12 25.62 1.49
CA LYS A 7 -7.35 24.81 0.53
C LYS A 7 -7.81 25.02 -0.93
N ARG A 8 -9.06 25.40 -1.14
CA ARG A 8 -9.65 25.63 -2.48
C ARG A 8 -9.35 27.01 -3.08
N LEU A 9 -8.78 27.93 -2.32
CA LEU A 9 -8.33 29.22 -2.85
C LEU A 9 -7.17 28.98 -3.83
N PRO A 10 -7.21 29.57 -5.05
CA PRO A 10 -6.24 29.25 -6.12
C PRO A 10 -4.77 29.38 -5.69
N GLY A 11 -4.42 30.46 -5.00
CA GLY A 11 -3.05 30.67 -4.52
C GLY A 11 -2.62 29.68 -3.42
N VAL A 12 -3.52 29.31 -2.52
CA VAL A 12 -3.26 28.36 -1.43
C VAL A 12 -3.12 26.96 -2.00
N HIS A 13 -3.97 26.55 -2.94
CA HIS A 13 -3.86 25.26 -3.61
C HIS A 13 -2.52 25.09 -4.32
N SER A 14 -2.11 26.09 -5.11
CA SER A 14 -0.81 26.08 -5.80
C SER A 14 0.36 26.01 -4.81
N ALA A 15 0.34 26.77 -3.72
CA ALA A 15 1.39 26.71 -2.70
C ALA A 15 1.46 25.35 -2.00
N LEU A 16 0.32 24.73 -1.70
CA LEU A 16 0.26 23.40 -1.11
C LEU A 16 0.80 22.32 -2.05
N MET A 17 0.45 22.39 -3.34
CA MET A 17 0.98 21.47 -4.35
C MET A 17 2.49 21.62 -4.51
N THR A 18 2.99 22.88 -4.54
CA THR A 18 4.44 23.14 -4.59
C THR A 18 5.16 22.61 -3.34
N ALA A 19 4.61 22.85 -2.15
CA ALA A 19 5.19 22.34 -0.91
C ALA A 19 5.21 20.81 -0.87
N THR A 20 4.17 20.16 -1.37
CA THR A 20 4.09 18.69 -1.50
C THR A 20 5.17 18.18 -2.46
N TRP A 21 5.28 18.80 -3.63
CA TRP A 21 6.28 18.44 -4.63
C TRP A 21 7.71 18.58 -4.09
N VAL A 22 8.01 19.67 -3.39
CA VAL A 22 9.32 19.88 -2.74
C VAL A 22 9.63 18.77 -1.74
N GLN A 23 8.66 18.32 -0.96
CA GLN A 23 8.86 17.23 0.02
C GLN A 23 9.20 15.89 -0.67
N PHE A 24 8.54 15.56 -1.77
CA PHE A 24 8.87 14.38 -2.56
C PHE A 24 10.28 14.48 -3.14
N ARG A 25 10.63 15.63 -3.76
CA ARG A 25 11.97 15.85 -4.33
C ARG A 25 13.07 15.82 -3.27
N TYR A 26 12.78 16.37 -2.08
CA TYR A 26 13.70 16.28 -0.95
C TYR A 26 13.89 14.84 -0.49
N PHE A 27 12.81 14.05 -0.40
CA PHE A 27 12.89 12.64 -0.06
C PHE A 27 13.77 11.87 -1.07
N ASP A 28 13.49 12.04 -2.37
CA ASP A 28 14.24 11.39 -3.44
C ASP A 28 15.73 11.74 -3.38
N TRP A 29 16.05 13.02 -3.28
CA TRP A 29 17.44 13.48 -3.16
C TRP A 29 18.13 12.94 -1.89
N ARG A 30 17.45 13.03 -0.75
CA ARG A 30 18.01 12.63 0.56
C ARG A 30 18.31 11.15 0.64
N HIS A 31 17.53 10.33 -0.02
CA HIS A 31 17.60 8.87 0.05
C HIS A 31 18.14 8.23 -1.24
N ARG A 32 18.56 9.03 -2.24
CA ARG A 32 19.11 8.59 -3.53
C ARG A 32 18.14 7.70 -4.33
N VAL A 33 16.86 8.04 -4.34
CA VAL A 33 15.79 7.29 -4.99
C VAL A 33 15.02 8.15 -5.99
N LYS A 34 14.12 7.55 -6.76
CA LYS A 34 13.30 8.20 -7.78
C LYS A 34 11.83 7.76 -7.61
N THR A 35 11.19 8.24 -6.54
CA THR A 35 9.80 7.89 -6.24
C THR A 35 8.80 8.90 -6.76
N THR A 36 9.25 10.08 -7.19
CA THR A 36 8.42 11.15 -7.74
C THR A 36 8.07 10.95 -9.21
N GLY A 37 7.09 11.74 -9.68
CA GLY A 37 6.62 11.79 -11.07
C GLY A 37 5.52 10.77 -11.35
N ASP A 38 4.52 11.21 -12.10
CA ASP A 38 3.40 10.39 -12.55
C ASP A 38 3.79 9.61 -13.81
N LEU A 39 3.20 8.42 -14.00
CA LEU A 39 3.24 7.68 -15.24
C LEU A 39 1.81 7.45 -15.72
N LEU A 40 1.55 7.74 -16.98
CA LEU A 40 0.28 7.44 -17.60
C LEU A 40 0.17 5.93 -17.90
N VAL A 41 -1.04 5.38 -17.79
CA VAL A 41 -1.30 3.95 -18.07
C VAL A 41 -0.74 3.50 -19.43
N PRO A 42 -0.85 4.28 -20.55
CA PRO A 42 -0.27 3.91 -21.83
C PRO A 42 1.26 3.78 -21.84
N GLU A 43 1.96 4.37 -20.85
CA GLU A 43 3.42 4.30 -20.72
C GLU A 43 3.87 3.09 -19.89
N MET A 44 2.92 2.36 -19.30
CA MET A 44 3.20 1.17 -18.50
C MET A 44 3.36 -0.05 -19.41
N ASP A 45 4.57 -0.60 -19.47
CA ASP A 45 4.83 -1.92 -20.05
C ASP A 45 4.48 -2.98 -18.99
N ALA A 46 3.32 -3.62 -19.14
CA ALA A 46 2.72 -4.47 -18.12
C ALA A 46 2.86 -5.97 -18.41
N VAL A 47 2.84 -6.79 -17.38
CA VAL A 47 2.80 -8.26 -17.50
C VAL A 47 1.44 -8.78 -17.91
N THR A 48 0.40 -7.94 -17.82
CA THR A 48 -0.98 -8.27 -18.23
C THR A 48 -1.46 -7.33 -19.33
N GLN A 49 -2.39 -7.81 -20.18
CA GLN A 49 -3.04 -6.98 -21.20
C GLN A 49 -4.16 -6.09 -20.63
N ASP A 50 -4.61 -6.36 -19.40
CA ASP A 50 -5.72 -5.66 -18.74
C ASP A 50 -5.27 -4.32 -18.11
N THR A 51 -4.48 -3.53 -18.84
CA THR A 51 -4.01 -2.21 -18.34
C THR A 51 -5.16 -1.24 -18.02
N ALA A 52 -6.34 -1.47 -18.63
CA ALA A 52 -7.55 -0.69 -18.34
C ALA A 52 -8.05 -0.85 -16.88
N LEU A 53 -7.67 -1.93 -16.19
CA LEU A 53 -8.02 -2.19 -14.78
C LEU A 53 -7.04 -1.58 -13.79
N ALA A 54 -5.91 -1.06 -14.26
CA ALA A 54 -4.95 -0.34 -13.42
C ALA A 54 -5.38 1.12 -13.22
N GLY A 55 -5.08 1.64 -12.04
CA GLY A 55 -5.20 3.06 -11.74
C GLY A 55 -4.02 3.88 -12.30
N PHE A 56 -4.09 5.21 -12.20
CA PHE A 56 -2.93 6.05 -12.43
C PHE A 56 -1.91 5.85 -11.31
N TYR A 57 -0.62 5.80 -11.67
CA TYR A 57 0.42 5.86 -10.64
C TYR A 57 0.39 7.23 -9.97
N HIS A 58 0.07 7.23 -8.69
CA HIS A 58 0.16 8.41 -7.82
C HIS A 58 0.78 7.97 -6.49
N PRO A 59 1.97 8.45 -6.16
CA PRO A 59 2.65 7.99 -4.94
C PRO A 59 1.95 8.49 -3.68
N SER A 60 1.92 7.66 -2.65
CA SER A 60 1.51 8.08 -1.31
C SER A 60 2.44 9.17 -0.79
N HIS A 61 1.88 10.18 -0.07
CA HIS A 61 2.74 11.21 0.51
C HIS A 61 3.64 10.63 1.61
N PRO A 62 4.97 10.89 1.62
CA PRO A 62 5.91 10.28 2.59
C PRO A 62 5.51 10.46 4.05
N ARG A 63 4.96 11.64 4.43
CA ARG A 63 4.48 11.90 5.80
C ARG A 63 3.26 11.06 6.14
N SER A 64 2.31 10.93 5.21
CA SER A 64 1.11 10.11 5.42
C SER A 64 1.47 8.64 5.51
N GLY A 65 2.36 8.15 4.65
CA GLY A 65 2.86 6.77 4.71
C GLY A 65 3.54 6.46 6.06
N ARG A 66 4.45 7.32 6.53
CA ARG A 66 5.07 7.15 7.86
C ARG A 66 4.05 7.18 8.98
N ARG A 67 3.06 8.08 8.92
CA ARG A 67 2.00 8.15 9.92
C ARG A 67 1.17 6.87 9.96
N ILE A 68 0.77 6.34 8.80
CA ILE A 68 0.06 5.05 8.71
C ILE A 68 0.89 3.96 9.39
N LEU A 69 2.15 3.81 9.00
CA LEU A 69 3.03 2.76 9.52
C LEU A 69 3.26 2.88 11.05
N SER A 70 3.37 4.11 11.57
CA SER A 70 3.56 4.35 13.01
C SER A 70 2.32 4.10 13.87
N LEU A 71 1.14 4.05 13.25
CA LEU A 71 -0.15 3.86 13.93
C LEU A 71 -0.75 2.46 13.69
N LEU A 72 0.01 1.55 13.08
CA LEU A 72 -0.43 0.17 12.90
C LEU A 72 -0.70 -0.48 14.26
N PRO A 73 -1.88 -1.10 14.48
CA PRO A 73 -2.24 -1.72 15.74
C PRO A 73 -1.60 -3.12 15.88
N ILE A 74 -0.28 -3.19 15.74
CA ILE A 74 0.52 -4.41 15.86
C ILE A 74 1.62 -4.19 16.90
N ALA A 75 1.80 -5.15 17.80
CA ALA A 75 2.76 -5.03 18.90
C ALA A 75 4.21 -5.32 18.46
N ASP A 76 4.38 -6.23 17.50
CA ASP A 76 5.69 -6.71 17.04
C ASP A 76 5.71 -6.83 15.51
N HIS A 77 6.32 -5.85 14.86
CA HIS A 77 6.45 -5.79 13.40
C HIS A 77 7.28 -6.96 12.84
N SER A 78 8.22 -7.52 13.62
CA SER A 78 9.12 -8.59 13.16
C SER A 78 8.40 -9.90 12.82
N ARG A 79 7.16 -10.03 13.26
CA ARG A 79 6.30 -11.18 12.93
C ARG A 79 5.58 -11.04 11.61
N TYR A 80 5.47 -9.82 11.07
CA TYR A 80 4.63 -9.50 9.92
C TYR A 80 5.45 -9.30 8.66
N THR A 81 4.91 -9.79 7.54
CA THR A 81 5.32 -9.35 6.21
C THR A 81 4.45 -8.16 5.80
N PHE A 82 5.08 -7.04 5.44
CA PHE A 82 4.39 -5.89 4.85
C PHE A 82 4.28 -6.10 3.35
N ILE A 83 3.09 -5.85 2.79
CA ILE A 83 2.81 -5.99 1.35
C ILE A 83 2.17 -4.70 0.85
N ASP A 84 2.77 -4.06 -0.16
CA ASP A 84 2.19 -2.94 -0.89
C ASP A 84 1.62 -3.44 -2.22
N MET A 85 0.30 -3.44 -2.34
CA MET A 85 -0.40 -3.92 -3.54
C MET A 85 -0.56 -2.79 -4.54
N GLY A 86 0.13 -2.87 -5.66
CA GLY A 86 0.31 -1.77 -6.60
C GLY A 86 1.42 -0.84 -6.14
N SER A 87 2.59 -1.38 -5.86
CA SER A 87 3.69 -0.67 -5.18
C SER A 87 4.33 0.45 -6.02
N GLY A 88 4.04 0.50 -7.32
CA GLY A 88 4.57 1.52 -8.21
C GLY A 88 6.10 1.60 -8.17
N LYS A 89 6.63 2.78 -7.91
CA LYS A 89 8.09 3.01 -7.75
C LYS A 89 8.63 2.65 -6.37
N GLY A 90 7.83 2.02 -5.50
CA GLY A 90 8.27 1.43 -4.24
C GLY A 90 8.38 2.39 -3.06
N LEU A 91 7.79 3.59 -3.09
CA LEU A 91 7.89 4.53 -1.97
C LEU A 91 7.45 3.92 -0.63
N MET A 92 6.31 3.22 -0.60
CA MET A 92 5.82 2.60 0.64
C MET A 92 6.70 1.45 1.10
N LEU A 93 7.40 0.76 0.19
CA LEU A 93 8.39 -0.27 0.55
C LEU A 93 9.56 0.33 1.33
N LEU A 94 10.08 1.48 0.86
CA LEU A 94 11.17 2.18 1.52
C LEU A 94 10.77 2.72 2.90
N LEU A 95 9.53 3.23 3.02
CA LEU A 95 9.00 3.69 4.30
C LEU A 95 8.73 2.52 5.26
N ALA A 96 8.19 1.41 4.77
CA ALA A 96 7.99 0.20 5.57
C ALA A 96 9.32 -0.38 6.07
N ALA A 97 10.38 -0.28 5.26
CA ALA A 97 11.73 -0.70 5.65
C ALA A 97 12.31 0.09 6.83
N GLU A 98 11.76 1.25 7.19
CA GLU A 98 12.11 1.98 8.43
C GLU A 98 11.63 1.26 9.70
N HIS A 99 10.75 0.26 9.58
CA HIS A 99 10.22 -0.57 10.66
C HIS A 99 10.81 -1.98 10.57
N PRO A 100 10.93 -2.71 11.70
CA PRO A 100 11.55 -4.04 11.73
C PRO A 100 10.57 -5.12 11.25
N PHE A 101 9.95 -4.97 10.07
CA PHE A 101 9.15 -6.03 9.47
C PHE A 101 10.00 -7.26 9.16
N LYS A 102 9.39 -8.44 9.22
CA LYS A 102 10.04 -9.70 8.81
C LYS A 102 10.52 -9.62 7.37
N ALA A 103 9.67 -9.09 6.50
CA ALA A 103 9.93 -8.85 5.09
C ALA A 103 9.02 -7.73 4.57
N VAL A 104 9.44 -7.05 3.51
CA VAL A 104 8.66 -6.04 2.79
C VAL A 104 8.56 -6.46 1.32
N ARG A 105 7.33 -6.55 0.80
CA ARG A 105 7.06 -6.97 -0.58
C ARG A 105 6.21 -5.92 -1.29
N GLY A 106 6.60 -5.58 -2.51
CA GLY A 106 5.79 -4.77 -3.40
C GLY A 106 5.26 -5.63 -4.54
N VAL A 107 3.98 -5.57 -4.81
CA VAL A 107 3.36 -6.24 -5.95
C VAL A 107 3.10 -5.21 -7.03
N GLU A 108 3.76 -5.36 -8.19
CA GLU A 108 3.68 -4.38 -9.27
C GLU A 108 3.65 -5.07 -10.63
N PHE A 109 2.60 -4.80 -11.42
CA PHE A 109 2.41 -5.43 -12.74
C PHE A 109 3.20 -4.73 -13.86
N SER A 110 3.47 -3.42 -13.74
CA SER A 110 4.25 -2.66 -14.70
C SER A 110 5.74 -2.97 -14.59
N ARG A 111 6.33 -3.50 -15.66
CA ARG A 111 7.77 -3.78 -15.72
C ARG A 111 8.60 -2.51 -15.50
N LYS A 112 8.15 -1.36 -16.05
CA LYS A 112 8.85 -0.08 -15.89
C LYS A 112 8.84 0.40 -14.44
N LEU A 113 7.68 0.36 -13.77
CA LEU A 113 7.57 0.77 -12.36
C LEU A 113 8.34 -0.18 -11.46
N HIS A 114 8.21 -1.49 -11.68
CA HIS A 114 8.97 -2.52 -10.98
C HIS A 114 10.49 -2.31 -11.10
N ALA A 115 11.00 -2.04 -12.31
CA ALA A 115 12.42 -1.77 -12.51
C ALA A 115 12.89 -0.55 -11.69
N VAL A 116 12.11 0.54 -11.69
CA VAL A 116 12.40 1.73 -10.87
C VAL A 116 12.33 1.40 -9.38
N ALA A 117 11.36 0.61 -8.93
CA ALA A 117 11.26 0.18 -7.54
C ALA A 117 12.47 -0.66 -7.11
N THR A 118 12.93 -1.57 -7.96
CA THR A 118 14.13 -2.40 -7.73
C THR A 118 15.38 -1.53 -7.61
N ASP A 119 15.57 -0.56 -8.51
CA ASP A 119 16.66 0.40 -8.43
C ASP A 119 16.58 1.26 -7.16
N ASN A 120 15.38 1.70 -6.78
CA ASN A 120 15.16 2.47 -5.56
C ASN A 120 15.53 1.67 -4.31
N ILE A 121 15.13 0.39 -4.24
CA ILE A 121 15.47 -0.51 -3.12
C ILE A 121 16.99 -0.67 -3.01
N ALA A 122 17.67 -0.92 -4.13
CA ALA A 122 19.11 -1.11 -4.17
C ALA A 122 19.90 0.15 -3.77
N ASN A 123 19.40 1.33 -4.11
CA ASN A 123 20.07 2.62 -3.83
C ASN A 123 19.66 3.27 -2.52
N TYR A 124 18.60 2.74 -1.86
CA TYR A 124 18.03 3.37 -0.66
C TYR A 124 19.05 3.46 0.47
N THR A 125 19.26 4.67 0.94
CA THR A 125 20.15 4.93 2.07
C THR A 125 19.39 5.69 3.15
N ASN A 126 19.15 5.03 4.28
CA ASN A 126 18.47 5.63 5.42
C ASN A 126 18.95 5.01 6.74
N PRO A 127 19.51 5.78 7.69
CA PRO A 127 19.91 5.25 9.00
C PRO A 127 18.75 4.72 9.84
N ARG A 128 17.51 4.99 9.45
CA ARG A 128 16.31 4.45 10.09
C ARG A 128 15.90 3.08 9.56
N GLN A 129 16.55 2.58 8.51
CA GLN A 129 16.21 1.27 7.95
C GLN A 129 16.42 0.17 8.98
N ARG A 130 15.42 -0.68 9.15
CA ARG A 130 15.36 -1.80 10.10
C ARG A 130 15.06 -3.13 9.43
N CYS A 131 14.37 -3.10 8.27
CA CYS A 131 14.15 -4.28 7.45
C CYS A 131 15.02 -4.18 6.19
N PHE A 132 15.78 -5.25 5.90
CA PHE A 132 16.67 -5.35 4.74
C PHE A 132 16.17 -6.38 3.74
N ASP A 133 15.19 -7.21 4.11
CA ASP A 133 14.48 -8.13 3.20
C ASP A 133 13.34 -7.36 2.52
N VAL A 134 13.70 -6.57 1.50
CA VAL A 134 12.80 -5.70 0.74
C VAL A 134 12.86 -6.08 -0.72
N GLU A 135 11.70 -6.34 -1.33
CA GLU A 135 11.62 -6.80 -2.72
C GLU A 135 10.41 -6.20 -3.44
N SER A 136 10.59 -5.83 -4.70
CA SER A 136 9.50 -5.60 -5.66
C SER A 136 9.31 -6.87 -6.48
N VAL A 137 8.08 -7.37 -6.59
CA VAL A 137 7.70 -8.57 -7.35
C VAL A 137 6.92 -8.13 -8.58
N ASN A 138 7.43 -8.45 -9.78
CA ASN A 138 6.74 -8.12 -11.01
C ASN A 138 5.75 -9.22 -11.39
N VAL A 139 4.51 -9.07 -10.93
CA VAL A 139 3.44 -10.06 -11.12
C VAL A 139 2.09 -9.35 -11.18
N ASP A 140 1.12 -9.98 -11.84
CA ASP A 140 -0.28 -9.57 -11.72
C ASP A 140 -0.76 -9.84 -10.29
N ALA A 141 -1.42 -8.87 -9.67
CA ALA A 141 -1.89 -9.00 -8.29
C ALA A 141 -2.86 -10.19 -8.08
N ARG A 142 -3.55 -10.63 -9.15
CA ARG A 142 -4.42 -11.82 -9.13
C ARG A 142 -3.65 -13.11 -8.92
N ASP A 143 -2.40 -13.14 -9.38
CA ASP A 143 -1.52 -14.32 -9.34
C ASP A 143 -0.54 -14.29 -8.15
N TYR A 144 -0.63 -13.23 -7.31
CA TYR A 144 0.24 -13.10 -6.16
C TYR A 144 -0.14 -14.08 -5.05
N GLU A 145 0.83 -14.93 -4.66
CA GLU A 145 0.67 -15.87 -3.56
C GLU A 145 0.96 -15.22 -2.22
N PHE A 146 -0.07 -15.11 -1.37
CA PHE A 146 0.06 -14.49 -0.05
C PHE A 146 0.86 -15.39 0.90
N PRO A 147 1.94 -14.88 1.53
CA PRO A 147 2.72 -15.66 2.51
C PRO A 147 1.87 -16.18 3.68
N SER A 148 2.29 -17.28 4.26
CA SER A 148 1.64 -17.89 5.43
C SER A 148 1.93 -17.19 6.77
N THR A 149 2.79 -16.17 6.77
CA THR A 149 3.09 -15.35 7.94
C THR A 149 1.96 -14.34 8.21
N PRO A 150 1.87 -13.75 9.42
CA PRO A 150 1.05 -12.56 9.64
C PRO A 150 1.37 -11.46 8.63
N LEU A 151 0.34 -10.73 8.16
CA LEU A 151 0.45 -9.76 7.08
C LEU A 151 -0.01 -8.37 7.49
N VAL A 152 0.67 -7.35 6.98
CA VAL A 152 0.16 -5.99 6.85
C VAL A 152 0.07 -5.68 5.37
N ILE A 153 -1.13 -5.49 4.85
CA ILE A 153 -1.37 -5.18 3.43
C ILE A 153 -1.77 -3.71 3.31
N TYR A 154 -1.09 -3.00 2.44
CA TYR A 154 -1.39 -1.62 2.11
C TYR A 154 -2.00 -1.52 0.72
N LEU A 155 -3.07 -0.73 0.60
CA LEU A 155 -3.81 -0.44 -0.62
C LEU A 155 -4.01 1.07 -0.76
N PHE A 156 -3.63 1.64 -1.89
CA PHE A 156 -3.96 3.03 -2.24
C PHE A 156 -4.59 3.09 -3.63
N ASN A 157 -5.85 2.63 -3.74
CA ASN A 157 -6.57 2.50 -5.01
C ASN A 157 -5.72 1.92 -6.15
N PRO A 158 -5.05 0.79 -5.93
CA PRO A 158 -4.10 0.27 -6.91
C PRO A 158 -4.80 -0.28 -8.17
N PHE A 159 -6.08 -0.67 -8.03
CA PHE A 159 -6.83 -1.39 -9.05
C PHE A 159 -8.27 -0.90 -9.13
N ARG A 160 -8.93 -1.16 -10.26
CA ARG A 160 -10.39 -1.03 -10.38
C ARG A 160 -11.10 -2.17 -9.62
N HIS A 161 -12.39 -1.96 -9.36
CA HIS A 161 -13.22 -2.84 -8.52
C HIS A 161 -13.18 -4.33 -8.90
N GLU A 162 -13.14 -4.68 -10.20
CA GLU A 162 -13.10 -6.09 -10.63
C GLU A 162 -11.80 -6.79 -10.18
N LEU A 163 -10.67 -6.14 -10.44
CA LEU A 163 -9.37 -6.69 -10.06
C LEU A 163 -9.21 -6.73 -8.54
N LEU A 164 -9.59 -5.64 -7.85
CA LEU A 164 -9.55 -5.60 -6.40
C LEU A 164 -10.43 -6.71 -5.79
N GLY A 165 -11.63 -6.94 -6.36
CA GLY A 165 -12.51 -8.00 -5.91
C GLY A 165 -11.89 -9.40 -6.01
N GLN A 166 -11.13 -9.68 -7.09
CA GLN A 166 -10.41 -10.95 -7.24
C GLN A 166 -9.27 -11.08 -6.24
N VAL A 167 -8.46 -10.03 -6.06
CA VAL A 167 -7.36 -9.99 -5.10
C VAL A 167 -7.87 -10.22 -3.67
N LEU A 168 -8.95 -9.54 -3.29
CA LEU A 168 -9.56 -9.70 -1.96
C LEU A 168 -10.12 -11.11 -1.75
N LYS A 169 -10.75 -11.71 -2.77
CA LYS A 169 -11.22 -13.10 -2.72
C LYS A 169 -10.07 -14.07 -2.51
N ASN A 170 -8.95 -13.88 -3.21
CA ASN A 170 -7.75 -14.71 -3.05
C ASN A 170 -7.15 -14.55 -1.66
N LEU A 171 -7.13 -13.33 -1.12
CA LEU A 171 -6.68 -13.05 0.24
C LEU A 171 -7.56 -13.75 1.28
N ASP A 172 -8.90 -13.63 1.15
CA ASP A 172 -9.84 -14.27 2.07
C ASP A 172 -9.70 -15.80 2.05
N ALA A 173 -9.58 -16.39 0.86
CA ALA A 173 -9.30 -17.82 0.70
C ALA A 173 -7.96 -18.23 1.32
N SER A 174 -6.93 -17.41 1.19
CA SER A 174 -5.62 -17.63 1.82
C SER A 174 -5.69 -17.58 3.35
N VAL A 175 -6.54 -16.71 3.92
CA VAL A 175 -6.80 -16.64 5.37
C VAL A 175 -7.59 -17.87 5.82
N ALA A 176 -8.58 -18.30 5.03
CA ALA A 176 -9.36 -19.51 5.31
C ALA A 176 -8.47 -20.77 5.37
N ALA A 177 -7.59 -20.93 4.37
CA ALA A 177 -6.69 -22.07 4.26
C ALA A 177 -5.59 -22.07 5.33
N ASN A 178 -5.11 -20.88 5.71
CA ASN A 178 -4.07 -20.72 6.74
C ASN A 178 -4.43 -19.53 7.64
N PRO A 179 -5.19 -19.76 8.72
CA PRO A 179 -5.63 -18.74 9.65
C PRO A 179 -4.45 -18.03 10.34
N ARG A 180 -4.34 -16.73 10.11
CA ARG A 180 -3.30 -15.87 10.65
C ARG A 180 -3.79 -14.44 10.79
N ASP A 181 -3.07 -13.62 11.52
CA ASP A 181 -3.39 -12.21 11.66
C ASP A 181 -3.05 -11.46 10.35
N VAL A 182 -4.06 -10.89 9.73
CA VAL A 182 -3.94 -10.08 8.51
C VAL A 182 -4.59 -8.73 8.76
N LEU A 183 -3.82 -7.67 8.61
CA LEU A 183 -4.26 -6.29 8.71
C LEU A 183 -4.22 -5.67 7.31
N VAL A 184 -5.32 -5.12 6.84
CA VAL A 184 -5.39 -4.40 5.56
C VAL A 184 -5.65 -2.93 5.84
N VAL A 185 -4.76 -2.05 5.39
CA VAL A 185 -4.92 -0.60 5.43
C VAL A 185 -5.25 -0.11 4.03
N TYR A 186 -6.46 0.38 3.85
CA TYR A 186 -6.94 0.89 2.57
C TYR A 186 -7.06 2.42 2.62
N LEU A 187 -6.16 3.12 1.95
CA LEU A 187 -6.17 4.57 1.81
C LEU A 187 -7.02 4.99 0.62
N ASN A 188 -7.84 6.04 0.80
CA ASN A 188 -8.81 6.52 -0.18
C ASN A 188 -9.70 5.39 -0.73
N PRO A 189 -10.49 4.72 0.12
CA PRO A 189 -11.12 3.44 -0.15
C PRO A 189 -12.38 3.58 -1.02
N LEU A 190 -12.20 3.76 -2.34
CA LEU A 190 -13.30 3.94 -3.31
C LEU A 190 -14.19 2.70 -3.40
N ASP A 191 -13.60 1.51 -3.28
CA ASP A 191 -14.28 0.23 -3.40
C ASP A 191 -14.39 -0.52 -2.06
N ALA A 192 -14.55 0.24 -0.95
CA ALA A 192 -14.67 -0.33 0.41
C ALA A 192 -15.77 -1.40 0.56
N TYR A 193 -16.87 -1.27 -0.20
CA TYR A 193 -17.99 -2.20 -0.19
C TYR A 193 -17.60 -3.63 -0.57
N LEU A 194 -16.49 -3.84 -1.28
CA LEU A 194 -16.00 -5.17 -1.64
C LEU A 194 -15.58 -5.98 -0.41
N PHE A 195 -15.15 -5.32 0.66
CA PHE A 195 -14.77 -5.98 1.92
C PHE A 195 -15.98 -6.57 2.68
N GLU A 196 -17.17 -6.05 2.45
CA GLU A 196 -18.40 -6.58 3.08
C GLU A 196 -18.67 -8.04 2.68
N ARG A 197 -18.19 -8.44 1.49
CA ARG A 197 -18.36 -9.79 0.92
C ARG A 197 -17.37 -10.82 1.46
N LEU A 198 -16.34 -10.39 2.19
CA LEU A 198 -15.33 -11.28 2.74
C LEU A 198 -15.85 -11.98 3.99
N GLU A 199 -15.50 -13.25 4.16
CA GLU A 199 -15.94 -14.04 5.33
C GLU A 199 -14.98 -13.87 6.50
N HIS A 200 -13.67 -13.82 6.23
CA HIS A 200 -12.61 -13.93 7.23
C HIS A 200 -11.95 -12.59 7.56
N ILE A 201 -12.26 -11.51 6.85
CA ILE A 201 -11.67 -10.18 7.04
C ILE A 201 -12.80 -9.16 7.24
N LYS A 202 -12.75 -8.42 8.34
CA LYS A 202 -13.80 -7.44 8.71
C LYS A 202 -13.20 -6.08 9.04
N GLU A 203 -14.01 -5.03 8.83
CA GLU A 203 -13.61 -3.66 9.16
C GLU A 203 -13.42 -3.50 10.68
N THR A 204 -12.43 -2.70 11.04
CA THR A 204 -12.14 -2.30 12.42
C THR A 204 -12.51 -0.82 12.61
N PRO A 205 -12.72 -0.33 13.84
CA PRO A 205 -12.98 1.09 14.09
C PRO A 205 -11.73 1.98 13.98
N LEU A 206 -10.60 1.45 13.50
CA LEU A 206 -9.33 2.15 13.42
C LEU A 206 -9.22 2.95 12.12
N HIS A 207 -8.90 4.23 12.24
CA HIS A 207 -8.65 5.13 11.12
C HIS A 207 -7.32 5.88 11.35
N PRO A 208 -6.17 5.28 11.00
CA PRO A 208 -4.86 5.86 11.32
C PRO A 208 -4.62 7.21 10.67
N VAL A 209 -5.22 7.46 9.50
CA VAL A 209 -5.24 8.77 8.83
C VAL A 209 -6.61 9.04 8.25
N GLU A 210 -6.93 10.32 8.06
CA GLU A 210 -8.16 10.74 7.36
C GLU A 210 -8.22 10.08 5.97
N GLY A 211 -9.38 9.55 5.59
CA GLY A 211 -9.59 8.85 4.33
C GLY A 211 -8.98 7.44 4.27
N SER A 212 -8.65 6.82 5.41
CA SER A 212 -8.27 5.41 5.48
C SER A 212 -9.33 4.55 6.17
N ARG A 213 -9.41 3.28 5.76
CA ARG A 213 -10.12 2.21 6.49
C ARG A 213 -9.15 1.08 6.81
N VAL A 214 -9.41 0.40 7.90
CA VAL A 214 -8.60 -0.74 8.34
C VAL A 214 -9.48 -1.95 8.52
N TYR A 215 -9.04 -3.06 7.93
CA TYR A 215 -9.70 -4.35 8.03
C TYR A 215 -8.74 -5.34 8.68
N ARG A 216 -9.27 -6.30 9.43
CA ARG A 216 -8.48 -7.33 10.10
C ARG A 216 -9.12 -8.70 9.97
N SER A 217 -8.30 -9.73 9.87
CA SER A 217 -8.77 -11.11 9.90
C SER A 217 -9.42 -11.44 11.25
N ILE A 218 -10.48 -12.23 11.19
CA ILE A 218 -11.16 -12.74 12.38
C ILE A 218 -10.39 -13.96 12.89
N ALA A 219 -10.05 -13.96 14.19
CA ALA A 219 -9.41 -15.11 14.81
C ALA A 219 -10.31 -16.37 14.69
N PRO A 220 -9.72 -17.56 14.45
CA PRO A 220 -10.48 -18.81 14.47
C PRO A 220 -11.21 -18.95 15.82
N GLY A 221 -12.53 -18.95 15.80
CA GLY A 221 -13.36 -19.04 17.01
C GLY A 221 -14.27 -17.83 17.28
N ASN A 222 -14.02 -16.69 16.67
CA ASN A 222 -14.85 -15.47 16.81
C ASN A 222 -15.77 -15.27 15.57
N ARG A 223 -16.45 -16.31 15.12
CA ARG A 223 -17.54 -16.11 14.15
C ARG A 223 -18.59 -15.25 14.83
N VAL A 224 -18.73 -14.00 14.40
CA VAL A 224 -19.87 -13.17 14.77
C VAL A 224 -21.10 -13.90 14.25
N SER A 225 -21.83 -14.56 15.17
CA SER A 225 -23.13 -15.10 14.87
C SER A 225 -24.02 -13.91 14.47
N GLY A 226 -24.24 -13.78 13.15
CA GLY A 226 -25.17 -12.81 12.61
C GLY A 226 -26.57 -13.07 13.21
N ARG A 227 -27.10 -12.02 13.82
CA ARG A 227 -28.53 -11.86 14.03
C ARG A 227 -29.07 -10.90 12.99
#